data_87bc05a4f2cfcd8c94f5e85d181bec32
#
_entry.id   87bc05a4f2cfcd8c94f5e85d181bec32
#
_cell.length_a   1.000
_cell.length_b   1.000
_cell.length_c   1.000
_cell.angle_alpha   90.00
_cell.angle_beta   90.00
_cell.angle_gamma   90.00
#
_symmetry.space_group_name_H-M   'P 1'
#
loop_
_entity.id
_entity.type
_entity.pdbx_description
1 polymer ?
#
loop_
_entity_poly.entity_id
_entity_poly.type
_entity_poly.pdbx_seq_one_letter_code
_entity_poly.pdbx_strand_id
1 'polypeptide(L)'
;MPRKGPAPRRDLMPDPVHRSVVVTQFVNKILQRGKRSIAEKIVYDALNDIERKTGSDPVATLKRAVENVRPALEVRSRRVGGATYQVPVEVRPRRATTLAVRWIVGYARQRREKTMAERLGNELLDASNGIGASIKRKDDLQKMAESNKAFAHYRW
;
A
#
# COMPACT_ATOMS: atom_id res chain seq x y z
N MET A 1 10.09 -17.69 -16.51
CA MET A 1 9.78 -18.12 -15.12
C MET A 1 10.89 -19.06 -14.68
N PRO A 2 11.42 -18.93 -13.45
CA PRO A 2 12.44 -19.84 -12.97
C PRO A 2 11.87 -21.27 -12.83
N ARG A 3 12.59 -22.26 -13.34
CA ARG A 3 12.15 -23.68 -13.30
C ARG A 3 12.36 -24.34 -11.94
N LYS A 4 13.36 -23.87 -11.17
CA LYS A 4 13.81 -24.50 -9.91
C LYS A 4 13.26 -23.83 -8.64
N GLY A 5 12.27 -22.95 -8.74
CA GLY A 5 11.68 -22.27 -7.59
C GLY A 5 11.48 -20.75 -7.81
N PRO A 6 10.96 -20.04 -6.82
CA PRO A 6 10.78 -18.60 -6.91
C PRO A 6 12.14 -17.88 -6.98
N ALA A 7 12.19 -16.76 -7.70
CA ALA A 7 13.39 -15.93 -7.77
C ALA A 7 13.84 -15.48 -6.35
N PRO A 8 15.16 -15.41 -6.10
CA PRO A 8 15.70 -14.94 -4.83
C PRO A 8 15.22 -13.50 -4.58
N ARG A 9 14.83 -13.23 -3.35
CA ARG A 9 14.37 -11.91 -2.95
C ARG A 9 15.56 -11.02 -2.65
N ARG A 10 15.54 -9.80 -3.20
CA ARG A 10 16.52 -8.77 -2.85
C ARG A 10 16.10 -8.07 -1.57
N ASP A 11 17.05 -7.83 -0.68
CA ASP A 11 16.83 -7.00 0.50
C ASP A 11 16.76 -5.54 0.10
N LEU A 12 15.83 -4.82 0.70
CA LEU A 12 15.68 -3.38 0.49
C LEU A 12 16.54 -2.65 1.52
N MET A 13 17.48 -1.86 1.02
CA MET A 13 18.24 -0.95 1.86
C MET A 13 17.32 0.14 2.41
N PRO A 14 17.47 0.54 3.68
CA PRO A 14 16.76 1.66 4.23
C PRO A 14 17.14 2.96 3.52
N ASP A 15 16.21 3.89 3.49
CA ASP A 15 16.45 5.22 2.92
C ASP A 15 17.57 5.96 3.68
N PRO A 16 18.51 6.61 2.99
CA PRO A 16 19.67 7.26 3.63
C PRO A 16 19.28 8.44 4.52
N VAL A 17 18.22 9.16 4.19
CA VAL A 17 17.77 10.35 4.94
C VAL A 17 16.96 9.95 6.16
N HIS A 18 15.92 9.16 5.97
CA HIS A 18 14.98 8.78 7.02
C HIS A 18 15.28 7.42 7.66
N ARG A 19 16.30 6.71 7.21
CA ARG A 19 16.73 5.38 7.71
C ARG A 19 15.56 4.38 7.80
N SER A 20 14.61 4.47 6.89
CA SER A 20 13.37 3.69 6.88
C SER A 20 13.18 2.89 5.59
N VAL A 21 13.00 1.57 5.73
CA VAL A 21 12.69 0.68 4.59
C VAL A 21 11.34 1.01 3.96
N VAL A 22 10.38 1.50 4.75
CA VAL A 22 9.05 1.87 4.23
C VAL A 22 9.16 3.04 3.26
N VAL A 23 10.00 4.04 3.57
CA VAL A 23 10.28 5.18 2.66
C VAL A 23 10.84 4.66 1.33
N THR A 24 11.82 3.76 1.37
CA THR A 24 12.37 3.12 0.16
C THR A 24 11.29 2.39 -0.66
N GLN A 25 10.34 1.73 0.01
CA GLN A 25 9.22 1.07 -0.68
C GLN A 25 8.33 2.07 -1.42
N PHE A 26 8.06 3.25 -0.84
CA PHE A 26 7.33 4.33 -1.50
C PHE A 26 8.09 4.90 -2.70
N VAL A 27 9.39 5.18 -2.54
CA VAL A 27 10.26 5.63 -3.64
C VAL A 27 10.20 4.63 -4.81
N ASN A 28 10.39 3.34 -4.53
CA ASN A 28 10.34 2.29 -5.54
C ASN A 28 8.95 2.16 -6.20
N LYS A 29 7.87 2.47 -5.48
CA LYS A 29 6.51 2.40 -6.03
C LYS A 29 6.13 3.62 -6.86
N ILE A 30 6.67 4.79 -6.52
CA ILE A 30 6.47 6.04 -7.26
C ILE A 30 7.32 6.06 -8.52
N LEU A 31 8.48 5.44 -8.47
CA LEU A 31 9.45 5.36 -9.57
C LEU A 31 8.79 5.06 -10.91
N GLN A 32 9.08 5.88 -11.92
CA GLN A 32 8.67 5.69 -13.30
C GLN A 32 9.88 5.89 -14.23
N ARG A 33 9.98 5.05 -15.25
CA ARG A 33 11.03 5.13 -16.30
C ARG A 33 12.47 5.19 -15.74
N GLY A 34 12.70 4.63 -14.54
CA GLY A 34 14.01 4.62 -13.90
C GLY A 34 14.48 5.95 -13.28
N LYS A 35 13.65 6.99 -13.28
CA LYS A 35 14.01 8.33 -12.74
C LYS A 35 13.94 8.37 -11.21
N ARG A 36 14.93 7.75 -10.55
CA ARG A 36 14.93 7.55 -9.10
C ARG A 36 15.05 8.85 -8.31
N SER A 37 15.90 9.78 -8.75
CA SER A 37 16.08 11.08 -8.09
C SER A 37 14.78 11.89 -8.00
N ILE A 38 13.96 11.84 -9.06
CA ILE A 38 12.66 12.51 -9.06
C ILE A 38 11.70 11.80 -8.08
N ALA A 39 11.70 10.46 -8.02
CA ALA A 39 10.87 9.72 -7.08
C ALA A 39 11.25 9.98 -5.62
N GLU A 40 12.56 10.05 -5.32
CA GLU A 40 13.07 10.41 -3.99
C GLU A 40 12.63 11.82 -3.60
N LYS A 41 12.81 12.80 -4.50
CA LYS A 41 12.38 14.19 -4.26
C LYS A 41 10.87 14.26 -3.95
N ILE A 42 10.02 13.57 -4.72
CA ILE A 42 8.57 13.57 -4.49
C ILE A 42 8.24 13.03 -3.09
N VAL A 43 8.89 11.96 -2.65
CA VAL A 43 8.63 11.37 -1.33
C VAL A 43 9.13 12.29 -0.22
N TYR A 44 10.33 12.88 -0.36
CA TYR A 44 10.88 13.78 0.63
C TYR A 44 10.05 15.07 0.76
N ASP A 45 9.67 15.68 -0.36
CA ASP A 45 8.79 16.84 -0.35
C ASP A 45 7.44 16.53 0.30
N ALA A 46 6.86 15.35 0.05
CA ALA A 46 5.62 14.92 0.69
C ALA A 46 5.78 14.74 2.21
N LEU A 47 6.89 14.16 2.67
CA LEU A 47 7.19 14.01 4.09
C LEU A 47 7.43 15.35 4.79
N ASN A 48 8.16 16.26 4.15
CA ASN A 48 8.37 17.62 4.65
C ASN A 48 7.04 18.39 4.74
N ASP A 49 6.14 18.21 3.77
CA ASP A 49 4.80 18.82 3.80
C ASP A 49 3.96 18.27 4.96
N ILE A 50 4.06 16.97 5.27
CA ILE A 50 3.40 16.37 6.42
C ILE A 50 3.94 16.98 7.72
N GLU A 51 5.26 17.05 7.89
CA GLU A 51 5.89 17.63 9.07
C GLU A 51 5.46 19.09 9.26
N ARG A 52 5.47 19.90 8.19
CA ARG A 52 5.05 21.31 8.22
C ARG A 52 3.59 21.47 8.62
N LYS A 53 2.69 20.55 8.20
CA LYS A 53 1.24 20.62 8.49
C LYS A 53 0.88 20.12 9.87
N THR A 54 1.59 19.10 10.36
CA THR A 54 1.22 18.38 11.60
C THR A 54 2.15 18.67 12.77
N GLY A 55 3.38 19.12 12.51
CA GLY A 55 4.42 19.27 13.53
C GLY A 55 4.92 17.95 14.14
N SER A 56 4.51 16.81 13.59
CA SER A 56 4.85 15.48 14.08
C SER A 56 5.84 14.77 13.16
N ASP A 57 6.51 13.71 13.67
CA ASP A 57 7.44 12.90 12.87
C ASP A 57 6.74 12.36 11.60
N PRO A 58 7.21 12.76 10.41
CA PRO A 58 6.61 12.35 9.15
C PRO A 58 6.72 10.84 8.91
N VAL A 59 7.79 10.20 9.42
CA VAL A 59 7.98 8.74 9.25
C VAL A 59 7.00 7.98 10.14
N ALA A 60 6.70 8.47 11.33
CA ALA A 60 5.69 7.87 12.20
C ALA A 60 4.29 7.98 11.56
N THR A 61 3.96 9.15 11.00
CA THR A 61 2.71 9.37 10.25
C THR A 61 2.60 8.43 9.04
N LEU A 62 3.68 8.28 8.27
CA LEU A 62 3.76 7.35 7.14
C LEU A 62 3.51 5.90 7.58
N LYS A 63 4.17 5.44 8.65
CA LYS A 63 3.99 4.08 9.20
C LYS A 63 2.55 3.85 9.65
N ARG A 64 1.95 4.83 10.36
CA ARG A 64 0.56 4.78 10.81
C ARG A 64 -0.40 4.71 9.62
N ALA A 65 -0.19 5.52 8.58
CA ALA A 65 -0.98 5.47 7.35
C ALA A 65 -0.92 4.08 6.69
N VAL A 66 0.27 3.51 6.56
CA VAL A 66 0.44 2.16 6.00
C VAL A 66 -0.28 1.12 6.85
N GLU A 67 -0.16 1.17 8.19
CA GLU A 67 -0.81 0.22 9.10
C GLU A 67 -2.34 0.30 8.98
N ASN A 68 -2.91 1.50 8.93
CA ASN A 68 -4.34 1.70 8.77
C ASN A 68 -4.89 1.14 7.44
N VAL A 69 -4.10 1.20 6.36
CA VAL A 69 -4.50 0.73 5.02
C VAL A 69 -4.23 -0.76 4.82
N ARG A 70 -3.40 -1.42 5.64
CA ARG A 70 -3.08 -2.84 5.48
C ARG A 70 -4.34 -3.71 5.59
N PRO A 71 -4.64 -4.53 4.56
CA PRO A 71 -5.76 -5.47 4.61
C PRO A 71 -5.39 -6.72 5.41
N ALA A 72 -6.33 -7.23 6.21
CA ALA A 72 -6.21 -8.52 6.87
C ALA A 72 -6.61 -9.68 5.94
N LEU A 73 -7.61 -9.44 5.09
CA LEU A 73 -8.17 -10.43 4.17
C LEU A 73 -8.05 -9.96 2.72
N GLU A 74 -7.93 -10.88 1.80
CA GLU A 74 -8.12 -10.67 0.36
C GLU A 74 -9.10 -11.72 -0.18
N VAL A 75 -9.75 -11.40 -1.28
CA VAL A 75 -10.65 -12.33 -1.96
C VAL A 75 -9.94 -12.90 -3.18
N ARG A 76 -9.92 -14.24 -3.28
CA ARG A 76 -9.37 -14.96 -4.42
C ARG A 76 -10.44 -15.77 -5.10
N SER A 77 -10.50 -15.70 -6.42
CA SER A 77 -11.38 -16.54 -7.19
C SER A 77 -10.85 -17.98 -7.24
N ARG A 78 -11.76 -18.94 -7.01
CA ARG A 78 -11.49 -20.37 -7.11
C ARG A 78 -12.60 -21.05 -7.92
N ARG A 79 -12.21 -21.92 -8.82
CA ARG A 79 -13.14 -22.70 -9.63
C ARG A 79 -13.38 -24.07 -8.98
N VAL A 80 -14.63 -24.36 -8.65
CA VAL A 80 -15.04 -25.64 -8.07
C VAL A 80 -16.26 -26.15 -8.83
N GLY A 81 -16.19 -27.35 -9.40
CA GLY A 81 -17.30 -27.96 -10.14
C GLY A 81 -17.85 -27.12 -11.31
N GLY A 82 -16.97 -26.31 -11.96
CA GLY A 82 -17.40 -25.44 -13.07
C GLY A 82 -17.85 -24.04 -12.65
N ALA A 83 -18.20 -23.81 -11.39
CA ALA A 83 -18.55 -22.49 -10.84
C ALA A 83 -17.32 -21.79 -10.26
N THR A 84 -17.28 -20.46 -10.38
CA THR A 84 -16.20 -19.63 -9.81
C THR A 84 -16.69 -18.96 -8.53
N TYR A 85 -16.02 -19.26 -7.43
CA TYR A 85 -16.32 -18.71 -6.12
C TYR A 85 -15.23 -17.69 -5.69
N GLN A 86 -15.67 -16.67 -4.99
CA GLN A 86 -14.78 -15.67 -4.39
C GLN A 86 -14.48 -16.09 -2.95
N VAL A 87 -13.29 -16.66 -2.73
CA VAL A 87 -12.90 -17.22 -1.44
C VAL A 87 -12.06 -16.21 -0.64
N PRO A 88 -12.47 -15.84 0.60
CA PRO A 88 -11.68 -14.99 1.47
C PRO A 88 -10.45 -15.73 1.99
N VAL A 89 -9.28 -15.12 1.91
CA VAL A 89 -7.99 -15.67 2.34
C VAL A 89 -7.23 -14.63 3.15
N GLU A 90 -6.59 -15.07 4.22
CA GLU A 90 -5.72 -14.19 5.02
C GLU A 90 -4.51 -13.70 4.20
N VAL A 91 -4.18 -12.43 4.37
CA VAL A 91 -3.07 -11.80 3.66
C VAL A 91 -1.80 -11.91 4.49
N ARG A 92 -0.75 -12.49 3.91
CA ARG A 92 0.58 -12.53 4.56
C ARG A 92 1.09 -11.12 4.84
N PRO A 93 1.73 -10.84 6.00
CA PRO A 93 2.12 -9.48 6.43
C PRO A 93 2.88 -8.68 5.37
N ARG A 94 3.83 -9.31 4.68
CA ARG A 94 4.60 -8.67 3.61
C ARG A 94 3.72 -8.25 2.42
N ARG A 95 2.74 -9.08 2.05
CA ARG A 95 1.79 -8.77 0.97
C ARG A 95 0.85 -7.65 1.39
N ALA A 96 0.38 -7.66 2.63
CA ALA A 96 -0.47 -6.60 3.19
C ALA A 96 0.22 -5.23 3.09
N THR A 97 1.49 -5.13 3.49
CA THR A 97 2.29 -3.91 3.33
C THR A 97 2.44 -3.50 1.86
N THR A 98 2.72 -4.45 0.97
CA THR A 98 2.84 -4.18 -0.47
C THR A 98 1.53 -3.67 -1.07
N LEU A 99 0.39 -4.22 -0.65
CA LEU A 99 -0.93 -3.76 -1.08
C LEU A 99 -1.22 -2.35 -0.55
N ALA A 100 -0.94 -2.08 0.71
CA ALA A 100 -1.13 -0.76 1.31
C ALA A 100 -0.33 0.32 0.56
N VAL A 101 0.97 0.12 0.34
CA VAL A 101 1.82 1.05 -0.43
C VAL A 101 1.28 1.23 -1.86
N ARG A 102 0.84 0.15 -2.51
CA ARG A 102 0.27 0.20 -3.86
C ARG A 102 -1.01 1.03 -3.91
N TRP A 103 -1.91 0.85 -2.95
CA TRP A 103 -3.17 1.59 -2.90
C TRP A 103 -2.95 3.06 -2.58
N ILE A 104 -2.15 3.39 -1.57
CA ILE A 104 -1.84 4.78 -1.23
C ILE A 104 -1.27 5.52 -2.45
N VAL A 105 -0.24 4.99 -3.11
CA VAL A 105 0.35 5.63 -4.29
C VAL A 105 -0.64 5.67 -5.47
N GLY A 106 -1.45 4.62 -5.64
CA GLY A 106 -2.46 4.54 -6.70
C GLY A 106 -3.53 5.61 -6.56
N TYR A 107 -4.07 5.77 -5.35
CA TYR A 107 -5.09 6.78 -5.07
C TYR A 107 -4.52 8.20 -4.96
N ALA A 108 -3.29 8.36 -4.46
CA ALA A 108 -2.60 9.64 -4.54
C ALA A 108 -2.51 10.17 -5.98
N ARG A 109 -2.22 9.29 -6.96
CA ARG A 109 -2.19 9.68 -8.39
C ARG A 109 -3.53 10.17 -8.94
N GLN A 110 -4.64 9.73 -8.36
CA GLN A 110 -6.00 10.11 -8.78
C GLN A 110 -6.50 11.41 -8.14
N ARG A 111 -5.77 11.94 -7.16
CA ARG A 111 -6.11 13.20 -6.49
C ARG A 111 -5.97 14.39 -7.44
N ARG A 112 -6.65 15.48 -7.11
CA ARG A 112 -6.75 16.68 -7.97
C ARG A 112 -5.69 17.74 -7.71
N GLU A 113 -4.87 17.58 -6.64
CA GLU A 113 -3.80 18.53 -6.31
C GLU A 113 -2.79 18.64 -7.46
N LYS A 114 -2.08 19.77 -7.53
CA LYS A 114 -1.21 20.11 -8.65
C LYS A 114 0.00 19.16 -8.74
N THR A 115 0.72 18.96 -7.64
CA THR A 115 1.96 18.18 -7.62
C THR A 115 1.76 16.79 -7.04
N MET A 116 2.59 15.82 -7.45
CA MET A 116 2.53 14.46 -6.90
C MET A 116 2.96 14.43 -5.41
N ALA A 117 3.83 15.34 -4.99
CA ALA A 117 4.22 15.47 -3.59
C ALA A 117 3.04 15.86 -2.71
N GLU A 118 2.27 16.90 -3.10
CA GLU A 118 1.04 17.29 -2.40
C GLU A 118 0.00 16.19 -2.37
N ARG A 119 -0.21 15.50 -3.51
CA ARG A 119 -1.15 14.37 -3.60
C ARG A 119 -0.79 13.26 -2.63
N LEU A 120 0.49 12.89 -2.60
CA LEU A 120 0.99 11.85 -1.71
C LEU A 120 0.90 12.28 -0.25
N GLY A 121 1.33 13.49 0.09
CA GLY A 121 1.29 14.03 1.44
C GLY A 121 -0.14 14.07 1.99
N ASN A 122 -1.09 14.55 1.21
CA ASN A 122 -2.49 14.62 1.62
C ASN A 122 -3.13 13.23 1.75
N GLU A 123 -2.84 12.29 0.83
CA GLU A 123 -3.34 10.91 0.95
C GLU A 123 -2.79 10.19 2.18
N LEU A 124 -1.51 10.43 2.52
CA LEU A 124 -0.89 9.87 3.73
C LEU A 124 -1.51 10.46 5.01
N LEU A 125 -1.80 11.76 5.03
CA LEU A 125 -2.48 12.42 6.16
C LEU A 125 -3.89 11.85 6.35
N ASP A 126 -4.67 11.78 5.27
CA ASP A 126 -6.02 11.22 5.30
C ASP A 126 -5.98 9.77 5.79
N ALA A 127 -5.10 8.94 5.24
CA ALA A 127 -4.95 7.54 5.64
C ALA A 127 -4.49 7.38 7.10
N SER A 128 -3.61 8.27 7.59
CA SER A 128 -3.18 8.26 8.99
C SER A 128 -4.32 8.56 9.98
N ASN A 129 -5.32 9.33 9.52
CA ASN A 129 -6.53 9.66 10.26
C ASN A 129 -7.67 8.65 10.04
N GLY A 130 -7.43 7.56 9.28
CA GLY A 130 -8.43 6.54 9.02
C GLY A 130 -9.48 6.93 7.97
N ILE A 131 -9.20 7.93 7.14
CA ILE A 131 -10.07 8.41 6.08
C ILE A 131 -9.37 8.35 4.72
N GLY A 132 -10.08 8.66 3.65
CA GLY A 132 -9.52 8.72 2.30
C GLY A 132 -9.81 7.48 1.45
N ALA A 133 -9.43 7.58 0.17
CA ALA A 133 -9.74 6.57 -0.83
C ALA A 133 -9.02 5.23 -0.59
N SER A 134 -7.81 5.29 -0.04
CA SER A 134 -7.02 4.10 0.32
C SER A 134 -7.70 3.29 1.43
N ILE A 135 -8.23 3.95 2.45
CA ILE A 135 -8.99 3.32 3.55
C ILE A 135 -10.27 2.72 2.99
N LYS A 136 -11.03 3.49 2.20
CA LYS A 136 -12.25 3.00 1.56
C LYS A 136 -11.99 1.71 0.77
N ARG A 137 -10.87 1.63 0.05
CA ARG A 137 -10.49 0.42 -0.68
C ARG A 137 -10.29 -0.79 0.23
N LYS A 138 -9.65 -0.59 1.38
CA LYS A 138 -9.50 -1.65 2.39
C LYS A 138 -10.86 -2.10 2.91
N ASP A 139 -11.74 -1.15 3.26
CA ASP A 139 -13.08 -1.43 3.80
C ASP A 139 -13.96 -2.15 2.78
N ASP A 140 -13.91 -1.75 1.50
CA ASP A 140 -14.63 -2.42 0.42
C ASP A 140 -14.15 -3.87 0.25
N LEU A 141 -12.85 -4.11 0.35
CA LEU A 141 -12.29 -5.46 0.29
C LEU A 141 -12.72 -6.30 1.49
N GLN A 142 -12.73 -5.72 2.68
CA GLN A 142 -13.19 -6.38 3.90
C GLN A 142 -14.67 -6.75 3.81
N LYS A 143 -15.52 -5.84 3.36
CA LYS A 143 -16.95 -6.09 3.12
C LYS A 143 -17.17 -7.22 2.12
N MET A 144 -16.40 -7.24 1.02
CA MET A 144 -16.46 -8.35 0.05
C MET A 144 -16.03 -9.68 0.68
N ALA A 145 -14.98 -9.68 1.50
CA ALA A 145 -14.53 -10.89 2.19
C ALA A 145 -15.58 -11.41 3.20
N GLU A 146 -16.23 -10.51 3.93
CA GLU A 146 -17.30 -10.84 4.86
C GLU A 146 -18.54 -11.39 4.14
N SER A 147 -18.95 -10.78 3.04
CA SER A 147 -20.08 -11.26 2.22
C SER A 147 -19.83 -12.68 1.66
N ASN A 148 -18.57 -12.99 1.38
CA ASN A 148 -18.17 -14.30 0.85
C ASN A 148 -17.70 -15.28 1.95
N LYS A 149 -17.92 -14.97 3.23
CA LYS A 149 -17.49 -15.81 4.36
C LYS A 149 -18.05 -17.24 4.29
N ALA A 150 -19.24 -17.43 3.74
CA ALA A 150 -19.85 -18.75 3.55
C ALA A 150 -18.98 -19.68 2.69
N PHE A 151 -18.15 -19.16 1.79
CA PHE A 151 -17.24 -19.92 0.93
C PHE A 151 -15.85 -20.13 1.53
N ALA A 152 -15.60 -19.70 2.77
CA ALA A 152 -14.29 -19.84 3.43
C ALA A 152 -13.84 -21.31 3.55
N HIS A 153 -14.77 -22.27 3.61
CA HIS A 153 -14.46 -23.70 3.64
C HIS A 153 -13.83 -24.23 2.34
N TYR A 154 -13.92 -23.51 1.23
CA TYR A 154 -13.18 -23.82 0.00
C TYR A 154 -11.71 -23.36 0.02
N ARG A 155 -11.24 -22.84 1.14
CA ARG A 155 -9.84 -22.48 1.38
C ARG A 155 -8.99 -23.76 1.52
N TRP A 156 -7.80 -23.77 0.96
CA TRP A 156 -6.77 -24.77 1.18
C TRP A 156 -5.68 -24.27 2.10
#